data_83b254e8646628f3ee311d43130af3cd
#
_entry.id   83b254e8646628f3ee311d43130af3cd
#
_cell.length_a   1.000
_cell.length_b   1.000
_cell.length_c   1.000
_cell.angle_alpha   90.00
_cell.angle_beta   90.00
_cell.angle_gamma   90.00
#
_symmetry.space_group_name_H-M   'P 1'
#
loop_
_entity.id
_entity.type
_entity.pdbx_description
1 polymer ?
#
loop_
_entity_poly.entity_id
_entity_poly.type
_entity_poly.pdbx_seq_one_letter_code
_entity_poly.pdbx_strand_id
1 'polypeptide(L)'
;TIVLKYWFSITDEEQQLRFMMRIHDPMKQWTLSPMDLESRIRWEQYTTSKEEMFERTNIPEAPWYIVEGNDKKRERLNCIEHLLSKIPYQEVPSDKVSLPDREYNPDYERRFLPDELYVPKIY
;
A
#
# COMPACT_ATOMS: atom_id res chain seq x y z
N THR A 1 -24.34 2.97 5.44
CA THR A 1 -22.97 2.43 5.24
C THR A 1 -22.77 2.13 3.75
N ILE A 2 -21.65 2.59 3.17
CA ILE A 2 -21.26 2.27 1.79
C ILE A 2 -20.27 1.10 1.89
N VAL A 3 -20.55 0.00 1.17
CA VAL A 3 -19.66 -1.17 1.10
C VAL A 3 -19.12 -1.30 -0.32
N LEU A 4 -17.82 -1.18 -0.47
CA LEU A 4 -17.11 -1.34 -1.74
C LEU A 4 -16.07 -2.45 -1.58
N LYS A 5 -16.12 -3.45 -2.45
CA LYS A 5 -15.18 -4.57 -2.43
C LYS A 5 -14.21 -4.42 -3.60
N TYR A 6 -12.91 -4.43 -3.30
CA TYR A 6 -11.86 -4.33 -4.30
C TYR A 6 -11.05 -5.61 -4.37
N TRP A 7 -10.81 -6.07 -5.59
CA TRP A 7 -9.93 -7.17 -5.89
C TRP A 7 -8.75 -6.66 -6.71
N PHE A 8 -7.55 -6.74 -6.15
CA PHE A 8 -6.32 -6.38 -6.84
C PHE A 8 -5.82 -7.59 -7.64
N SER A 9 -5.80 -7.45 -8.96
CA SER A 9 -5.48 -8.53 -9.88
C SER A 9 -4.16 -8.26 -10.58
N ILE A 10 -3.34 -9.29 -10.70
CA ILE A 10 -2.12 -9.28 -11.52
C ILE A 10 -2.21 -10.42 -12.53
N THR A 11 -1.41 -10.32 -13.60
CA THR A 11 -1.28 -11.41 -14.56
C THR A 11 -0.35 -12.51 -14.02
N ASP A 12 -0.42 -13.69 -14.63
CA ASP A 12 0.45 -14.82 -14.32
C ASP A 12 1.93 -14.46 -14.51
N GLU A 13 2.26 -13.78 -15.59
CA GLU A 13 3.62 -13.33 -15.91
C GLU A 13 4.13 -12.34 -14.85
N GLU A 14 3.29 -11.42 -14.39
CA GLU A 14 3.65 -10.46 -13.36
C GLU A 14 3.88 -11.16 -12.01
N GLN A 15 3.09 -12.17 -11.66
CA GLN A 15 3.33 -12.99 -10.46
C GLN A 15 4.69 -13.66 -10.53
N GLN A 16 4.99 -14.30 -11.67
CA GLN A 16 6.27 -14.96 -11.90
C GLN A 16 7.44 -13.97 -11.75
N LEU A 17 7.34 -12.82 -12.40
CA LEU A 17 8.36 -11.77 -12.31
C LEU A 17 8.60 -11.35 -10.86
N ARG A 18 7.53 -11.09 -10.09
CA ARG A 18 7.63 -10.67 -8.69
C ARG A 18 8.27 -11.75 -7.80
N PHE A 19 7.96 -13.03 -8.03
CA PHE A 19 8.60 -14.12 -7.30
C PHE A 19 10.09 -14.24 -7.64
N MET A 20 10.46 -14.15 -8.91
CA MET A 20 11.86 -14.16 -9.33
C MET A 20 12.64 -12.99 -8.71
N MET A 21 12.06 -11.79 -8.68
CA MET A 21 12.67 -10.64 -8.02
C MET A 21 12.90 -10.87 -6.52
N ARG A 22 11.97 -11.53 -5.82
CA ARG A 22 12.14 -11.88 -4.39
C ARG A 22 13.23 -12.93 -4.19
N ILE A 23 13.33 -13.93 -5.07
CA ILE A 23 14.35 -14.98 -4.98
C ILE A 23 15.77 -14.39 -5.14
N HIS A 24 15.93 -13.42 -6.05
CA HIS A 24 17.25 -12.84 -6.34
C HIS A 24 17.64 -11.65 -5.46
N ASP A 25 16.70 -11.05 -4.75
CA ASP A 25 16.98 -9.91 -3.86
C ASP A 25 17.18 -10.39 -2.42
N PRO A 26 18.43 -10.36 -1.88
CA PRO A 26 18.72 -10.81 -0.51
C PRO A 26 17.88 -10.11 0.56
N MET A 27 17.46 -8.85 0.29
CA MET A 27 16.63 -8.08 1.21
C MET A 27 15.16 -8.50 1.19
N LYS A 28 14.74 -9.32 0.22
CA LYS A 28 13.34 -9.73 0.04
C LYS A 28 13.12 -11.25 0.14
N GLN A 29 14.17 -12.05 0.10
CA GLN A 29 14.06 -13.52 0.17
C GLN A 29 13.25 -14.01 1.36
N TRP A 30 13.38 -13.38 2.51
CA TRP A 30 12.64 -13.73 3.72
C TRP A 30 11.12 -13.50 3.62
N THR A 31 10.66 -12.75 2.61
CA THR A 31 9.23 -12.52 2.37
C THR A 31 8.57 -13.62 1.54
N LEU A 32 9.35 -14.57 1.00
CA LEU A 32 8.84 -15.68 0.20
C LEU A 32 8.43 -16.83 1.13
N SER A 33 7.17 -17.20 1.08
CA SER A 33 6.60 -18.27 1.89
C SER A 33 6.34 -19.54 1.05
N PRO A 34 6.21 -20.72 1.69
CA PRO A 34 5.76 -21.93 0.99
C PRO A 34 4.41 -21.77 0.29
N MET A 35 3.51 -20.96 0.86
CA MET A 35 2.21 -20.65 0.24
C MET A 35 2.33 -19.84 -1.04
N ASP A 36 3.35 -18.99 -1.16
CA ASP A 36 3.61 -18.27 -2.41
C ASP A 36 3.95 -19.26 -3.54
N LEU A 37 4.71 -20.31 -3.26
CA LEU A 37 5.04 -21.36 -4.22
C LEU A 37 3.80 -22.19 -4.59
N GLU A 38 2.98 -22.55 -3.61
CA GLU A 38 1.71 -23.24 -3.87
C GLU A 38 0.76 -22.38 -4.70
N SER A 39 0.69 -21.08 -4.47
CA SER A 39 -0.14 -20.18 -5.26
C SER A 39 0.29 -20.11 -6.72
N ARG A 40 1.58 -20.30 -7.01
CA ARG A 40 2.11 -20.38 -8.37
C ARG A 40 1.66 -21.66 -9.07
N ILE A 41 1.78 -22.80 -8.37
CA ILE A 41 1.42 -24.13 -8.91
C ILE A 41 -0.09 -24.22 -9.16
N ARG A 42 -0.89 -23.63 -8.30
CA ARG A 42 -2.36 -23.72 -8.30
C ARG A 42 -3.06 -22.49 -8.87
N TRP A 43 -2.41 -21.77 -9.77
CA TRP A 43 -2.93 -20.55 -10.36
C TRP A 43 -4.36 -20.69 -10.88
N GLU A 44 -4.65 -21.74 -11.66
CA GLU A 44 -5.97 -21.98 -12.24
C GLU A 44 -7.02 -22.27 -11.16
N GLN A 45 -6.67 -23.03 -10.13
CA GLN A 45 -7.59 -23.34 -9.03
C GLN A 45 -7.97 -22.09 -8.24
N TYR A 46 -6.99 -21.22 -7.95
CA TYR A 46 -7.25 -19.94 -7.32
C TYR A 46 -8.09 -19.03 -8.21
N THR A 47 -7.85 -19.04 -9.52
CA THR A 47 -8.63 -18.26 -10.49
C THR A 47 -10.07 -18.72 -10.51
N THR A 48 -10.33 -20.01 -10.59
CA THR A 48 -11.68 -20.58 -10.56
C THR A 48 -12.41 -20.21 -9.26
N SER A 49 -11.74 -20.34 -8.12
CA SER A 49 -12.34 -19.98 -6.82
C SER A 49 -12.67 -18.48 -6.73
N LYS A 50 -11.82 -17.63 -7.29
CA LYS A 50 -12.06 -16.19 -7.40
C LYS A 50 -13.29 -15.88 -8.26
N GLU A 51 -13.40 -16.51 -9.41
CA GLU A 51 -14.53 -16.32 -10.33
C GLU A 51 -15.85 -16.76 -9.68
N GLU A 52 -15.86 -17.90 -9.00
CA GLU A 52 -17.02 -18.36 -8.23
C GLU A 52 -17.39 -17.39 -7.09
N MET A 53 -16.39 -16.84 -6.40
CA MET A 53 -16.61 -15.82 -5.39
C MET A 53 -17.28 -14.56 -5.99
N PHE A 54 -16.82 -14.09 -7.13
CA PHE A 54 -17.44 -12.95 -7.81
C PHE A 54 -18.88 -13.25 -8.20
N GLU A 55 -19.12 -14.39 -8.84
CA GLU A 55 -20.46 -14.79 -9.27
C GLU A 55 -21.45 -14.83 -8.11
N ARG A 56 -21.04 -15.41 -6.97
CA ARG A 56 -21.92 -15.59 -5.81
C ARG A 56 -22.07 -14.34 -4.92
N THR A 57 -21.12 -13.43 -4.95
CA THR A 57 -21.08 -12.35 -3.95
C THR A 57 -21.07 -10.95 -4.56
N ASN A 58 -21.15 -10.81 -5.88
CA ASN A 58 -21.28 -9.50 -6.51
C ASN A 58 -22.74 -9.07 -6.49
N ILE A 59 -23.13 -8.30 -5.49
CA ILE A 59 -24.48 -7.80 -5.29
C ILE A 59 -24.52 -6.26 -5.35
N PRO A 60 -25.63 -5.64 -5.73
CA PRO A 60 -25.74 -4.19 -5.86
C PRO A 60 -25.41 -3.42 -4.58
N GLU A 61 -25.75 -3.96 -3.42
CA GLU A 61 -25.51 -3.35 -2.10
C GLU A 61 -24.02 -3.42 -1.68
N ALA A 62 -23.27 -4.34 -2.27
CA ALA A 62 -21.85 -4.55 -1.98
C ALA A 62 -21.11 -5.06 -3.24
N PRO A 63 -20.93 -4.20 -4.25
CA PRO A 63 -20.34 -4.59 -5.53
C PRO A 63 -18.86 -4.86 -5.43
N TRP A 64 -18.37 -5.74 -6.29
CA TRP A 64 -16.95 -5.97 -6.53
C TRP A 64 -16.43 -5.06 -7.63
N TYR A 65 -15.21 -4.59 -7.45
CA TYR A 65 -14.43 -3.85 -8.44
C TYR A 65 -13.04 -4.48 -8.58
N ILE A 66 -12.64 -4.74 -9.82
CA ILE A 66 -11.32 -5.31 -10.11
C ILE A 66 -10.37 -4.17 -10.44
N VAL A 67 -9.24 -4.13 -9.75
CA VAL A 67 -8.16 -3.16 -9.96
C VAL A 67 -6.97 -3.91 -10.55
N GLU A 68 -6.55 -3.54 -11.75
CA GLU A 68 -5.38 -4.12 -12.40
C GLU A 68 -4.09 -3.62 -11.73
N GLY A 69 -3.29 -4.56 -11.21
CA GLY A 69 -2.18 -4.30 -10.30
C GLY A 69 -0.78 -4.64 -10.84
N ASN A 70 -0.60 -4.76 -12.17
CA ASN A 70 0.73 -4.96 -12.73
C ASN A 70 1.63 -3.74 -12.49
N ASP A 71 1.09 -2.52 -12.59
CA ASP A 71 1.77 -1.30 -12.16
C ASP A 71 1.20 -0.83 -10.82
N LYS A 72 1.92 -1.07 -9.73
CA LYS A 72 1.50 -0.72 -8.37
C LYS A 72 1.23 0.76 -8.13
N LYS A 73 1.87 1.65 -8.88
CA LYS A 73 1.64 3.10 -8.73
C LYS A 73 0.32 3.49 -9.35
N ARG A 74 0.06 3.04 -10.56
CA ARG A 74 -1.20 3.26 -11.26
C ARG A 74 -2.37 2.58 -10.58
N GLU A 75 -2.18 1.34 -10.12
CA GLU A 75 -3.13 0.58 -9.33
C GLU A 75 -3.66 1.40 -8.14
N ARG A 76 -2.75 1.97 -7.35
CA ARG A 76 -3.11 2.78 -6.18
C ARG A 76 -3.90 4.03 -6.56
N LEU A 77 -3.43 4.75 -7.57
CA LEU A 77 -4.10 5.97 -8.03
C LEU A 77 -5.50 5.67 -8.58
N ASN A 78 -5.64 4.64 -9.40
CA ASN A 78 -6.92 4.23 -9.97
C ASN A 78 -7.90 3.78 -8.88
N CYS A 79 -7.42 3.02 -7.88
CA CYS A 79 -8.25 2.59 -6.77
C CYS A 79 -8.74 3.77 -5.92
N ILE A 80 -7.85 4.72 -5.60
CA ILE A 80 -8.19 5.92 -4.82
C ILE A 80 -9.19 6.78 -5.59
N GLU A 81 -8.95 7.04 -6.86
CA GLU A 81 -9.85 7.80 -7.71
C GLU A 81 -11.26 7.19 -7.75
N HIS A 82 -11.31 5.88 -8.00
CA HIS A 82 -12.59 5.18 -8.00
C HIS A 82 -13.29 5.23 -6.64
N LEU A 83 -12.55 5.05 -5.53
CA LEU A 83 -13.10 5.15 -4.18
C LEU A 83 -13.69 6.53 -3.92
N LEU A 84 -12.96 7.59 -4.24
CA LEU A 84 -13.41 8.97 -4.07
C LEU A 84 -14.64 9.29 -4.93
N SER A 85 -14.73 8.74 -6.13
CA SER A 85 -15.91 8.92 -7.00
C SER A 85 -17.19 8.33 -6.43
N LYS A 86 -17.10 7.39 -5.46
CA LYS A 86 -18.26 6.74 -4.82
C LYS A 86 -18.70 7.41 -3.52
N ILE A 87 -17.90 8.32 -3.00
CA ILE A 87 -18.17 9.01 -1.74
C ILE A 87 -18.47 10.48 -2.04
N PRO A 88 -19.67 10.97 -1.70
CA PRO A 88 -19.97 12.39 -1.84
C PRO A 88 -19.13 13.17 -0.81
N TYR A 89 -18.21 13.98 -1.28
CA TYR A 89 -17.41 14.87 -0.45
C TYR A 89 -17.37 16.27 -1.06
N GLN A 90 -17.09 17.24 -0.23
CA GLN A 90 -16.90 18.62 -0.64
C GLN A 90 -15.62 19.16 -0.01
N GLU A 91 -15.01 20.13 -0.68
CA GLU A 91 -13.86 20.82 -0.11
C GLU A 91 -14.28 21.61 1.14
N VAL A 92 -13.57 21.38 2.22
CA VAL A 92 -13.72 22.17 3.45
C VAL A 92 -12.60 23.18 3.48
N PRO A 93 -12.91 24.50 3.58
CA PRO A 93 -11.87 25.50 3.74
C PRO A 93 -11.02 25.19 4.97
N SER A 94 -9.73 25.05 4.77
CA SER A 94 -8.80 24.92 5.90
C SER A 94 -8.40 26.29 6.39
N ASP A 95 -8.41 26.48 7.70
CA ASP A 95 -7.84 27.67 8.30
C ASP A 95 -6.34 27.75 7.96
N LYS A 96 -5.89 28.96 7.61
CA LYS A 96 -4.47 29.17 7.36
C LYS A 96 -3.71 29.02 8.68
N VAL A 97 -2.99 27.93 8.80
CA VAL A 97 -2.09 27.71 9.93
C VAL A 97 -0.79 28.46 9.62
N SER A 98 -0.46 29.45 10.43
CA SER A 98 0.84 30.09 10.42
C SER A 98 1.75 29.44 11.46
N LEU A 99 2.99 29.16 11.07
CA LEU A 99 3.99 28.69 12.02
C LEU A 99 4.31 29.84 13.00
N PRO A 100 4.13 29.64 14.32
CA PRO A 100 4.50 30.67 15.29
C PRO A 100 6.03 30.88 15.29
N ASP A 101 6.45 32.09 15.57
CA ASP A 101 7.86 32.38 15.79
C ASP A 101 8.38 31.61 17.01
N ARG A 102 9.66 31.27 16.94
CA ARG A 102 10.33 30.65 18.08
C ARG A 102 10.48 31.64 19.21
N GLU A 103 9.99 31.33 20.40
CA GLU A 103 10.33 32.07 21.60
C GLU A 103 11.81 31.86 21.92
N TYR A 104 12.54 32.98 21.95
CA TYR A 104 13.96 32.98 22.28
C TYR A 104 14.14 33.28 23.77
N ASN A 105 14.76 32.35 24.48
CA ASN A 105 15.18 32.60 25.87
C ASN A 105 16.68 32.93 25.89
N PRO A 106 17.05 34.20 26.19
CA PRO A 106 18.45 34.63 26.23
C PRO A 106 19.27 33.96 27.33
N ASP A 107 18.61 33.45 28.38
CA ASP A 107 19.27 32.79 29.53
C ASP A 107 19.41 31.29 29.31
N TYR A 108 18.98 30.76 28.14
CA TYR A 108 19.10 29.34 27.81
C TYR A 108 20.50 29.02 27.31
N GLU A 109 21.26 28.27 28.09
CA GLU A 109 22.51 27.67 27.68
C GLU A 109 22.32 26.18 27.32
N ARG A 110 22.70 25.84 26.09
CA ARG A 110 22.66 24.45 25.63
C ARG A 110 23.73 23.63 26.34
N ARG A 111 23.31 22.54 26.98
CA ARG A 111 24.26 21.60 27.60
C ARG A 111 25.13 20.92 26.57
N PHE A 112 26.41 20.81 26.86
CA PHE A 112 27.33 19.98 26.09
C PHE A 112 26.96 18.50 26.27
N LEU A 113 26.83 17.79 25.16
CA LEU A 113 26.60 16.33 25.14
C LEU A 113 27.90 15.68 24.65
N PRO A 114 28.42 14.66 25.37
CA PRO A 114 29.62 13.96 24.95
C PRO A 114 29.43 13.25 23.61
N ASP A 115 30.52 13.15 22.85
CA ASP A 115 30.49 12.60 21.48
C ASP A 115 30.03 11.15 21.41
N GLU A 116 30.22 10.38 22.48
CA GLU A 116 29.78 8.99 22.57
C GLU A 116 28.26 8.81 22.50
N LEU A 117 27.49 9.89 22.74
CA LEU A 117 26.03 9.88 22.59
C LEU A 117 25.56 10.04 21.14
N TYR A 118 26.46 10.42 20.25
CA TYR A 118 26.12 10.60 18.84
C TYR A 118 26.48 9.37 18.03
N VAL A 119 25.55 8.94 17.18
CA VAL A 119 25.86 7.88 16.23
C VAL A 119 26.89 8.39 15.22
N PRO A 120 27.94 7.64 14.95
CA PRO A 120 28.94 8.02 13.94
C PRO A 120 28.30 8.27 12.58
N LYS A 121 28.67 9.37 11.94
CA LYS A 121 28.27 9.66 10.56
C LYS A 121 29.22 8.90 9.63
N ILE A 122 28.74 7.81 9.08
CA ILE A 122 29.51 6.97 8.12
C ILE A 122 29.06 7.23 6.67
N TYR A 123 27.98 7.96 6.46
CA TYR A 123 27.46 8.37 5.15
C TYR A 123 27.26 9.88 5.09
#